data_31a071c0f47d742db9ce932142f6f77d
#
_entry.id   31a071c0f47d742db9ce932142f6f77d
#
_cell.length_a   1.000
_cell.length_b   1.000
_cell.length_c   1.000
_cell.angle_alpha   90.00
_cell.angle_beta   90.00
_cell.angle_gamma   90.00
#
_symmetry.space_group_name_H-M   'P 1'
#
loop_
_entity.id
_entity.type
_entity.pdbx_description
1 polymer ?
#
loop_
_entity_poly.entity_id
_entity_poly.type
_entity_poly.pdbx_seq_one_letter_code
_entity_poly.pdbx_strand_id
1 'polypeptide(L)'
;MADNKKTRWYTVQRNYDFETHDADKNVTRDITEDEWREEIKAFMHELYESGKIKQYAMIFHDKDKLETGFKPIHVHMIVELSAPARKSAAMALLGGSSDKNVDYADEKGARAGASRYLLHVTEKAMQADKHIYGEDELIIEGGLDIHKMMKGTRKQQSTITYSEVEKLALQLSLEIEENGMTVKQARQKLY
;
A
#
# COMPACT_ATOMS: atom_id res chain seq x y z
N MET A 1 21.39 15.99 -10.25
CA MET A 1 22.39 15.02 -9.73
C MET A 1 21.82 13.63 -9.92
N ALA A 2 22.58 12.71 -10.54
CA ALA A 2 22.12 11.34 -10.71
C ALA A 2 22.04 10.68 -9.33
N ASP A 3 20.90 10.06 -9.02
CA ASP A 3 20.70 9.34 -7.76
C ASP A 3 21.56 8.06 -7.75
N ASN A 4 22.66 8.10 -7.02
CA ASN A 4 23.60 6.99 -6.90
C ASN A 4 23.24 6.03 -5.75
N LYS A 5 22.18 6.33 -4.99
CA LYS A 5 21.74 5.48 -3.89
C LYS A 5 21.23 4.15 -4.41
N LYS A 6 21.66 3.06 -3.77
CA LYS A 6 21.20 1.70 -4.04
C LYS A 6 20.57 1.13 -2.77
N THR A 7 19.40 0.55 -2.89
CA THR A 7 18.74 -0.18 -1.80
C THR A 7 18.06 -1.44 -2.33
N ARG A 8 17.62 -2.30 -1.42
CA ARG A 8 16.76 -3.44 -1.75
C ARG A 8 15.28 -3.11 -1.55
N TRP A 9 14.96 -2.11 -0.74
CA TRP A 9 13.60 -1.85 -0.33
C TRP A 9 13.00 -0.66 -1.04
N TYR A 10 11.83 -0.91 -1.64
CA TYR A 10 11.06 0.08 -2.36
C TYR A 10 9.59 0.02 -2.01
N THR A 11 8.93 1.17 -2.05
CA THR A 11 7.47 1.27 -2.17
C THR A 11 7.10 1.52 -3.61
N VAL A 12 5.99 0.95 -4.05
CA VAL A 12 5.48 1.12 -5.40
C VAL A 12 3.99 1.46 -5.32
N GLN A 13 3.56 2.42 -6.11
CA GLN A 13 2.15 2.67 -6.37
C GLN A 13 1.90 2.54 -7.88
N ARG A 14 0.87 1.80 -8.28
CA ARG A 14 0.38 1.78 -9.65
C ARG A 14 -1.11 2.08 -9.66
N ASN A 15 -1.50 3.00 -10.50
CA ASN A 15 -2.91 3.31 -10.70
C ASN A 15 -3.48 2.39 -11.78
N TYR A 16 -4.75 2.08 -11.67
CA TYR A 16 -5.49 1.43 -12.74
C TYR A 16 -5.50 2.35 -13.96
N ASP A 17 -5.05 1.82 -15.07
CA ASP A 17 -5.09 2.47 -16.36
C ASP A 17 -5.84 1.51 -17.31
N PHE A 18 -7.09 1.83 -17.60
CA PHE A 18 -7.96 0.98 -18.41
C PHE A 18 -7.67 1.07 -19.90
N GLU A 19 -7.05 2.17 -20.34
CA GLU A 19 -6.69 2.38 -21.73
C GLU A 19 -5.19 2.60 -21.89
N THR A 20 -4.56 1.86 -22.78
CA THR A 20 -3.26 2.21 -23.33
C THR A 20 -3.43 2.75 -24.75
N HIS A 21 -2.65 3.75 -25.09
CA HIS A 21 -2.73 4.42 -26.38
C HIS A 21 -1.39 4.31 -27.12
N ASP A 22 -1.47 4.16 -28.46
CA ASP A 22 -0.31 4.27 -29.33
C ASP A 22 0.10 5.75 -29.56
N ALA A 23 1.14 5.97 -30.39
CA ALA A 23 1.62 7.30 -30.72
C ALA A 23 0.56 8.17 -31.45
N ASP A 24 -0.40 7.53 -32.10
CA ASP A 24 -1.49 8.18 -32.82
C ASP A 24 -2.74 8.35 -31.96
N LYS A 25 -2.64 8.08 -30.66
CA LYS A 25 -3.72 8.15 -29.65
C LYS A 25 -4.87 7.16 -29.89
N ASN A 26 -4.66 6.10 -30.64
CA ASN A 26 -5.63 5.02 -30.71
C ASN A 26 -5.55 4.15 -29.45
N VAL A 27 -6.70 3.71 -28.93
CA VAL A 27 -6.73 2.76 -27.83
C VAL A 27 -6.13 1.45 -28.31
N THR A 28 -5.03 1.05 -27.71
CA THR A 28 -4.33 -0.21 -28.03
C THR A 28 -4.73 -1.34 -27.08
N ARG A 29 -5.32 -0.98 -25.95
CA ARG A 29 -5.74 -1.92 -24.91
C ARG A 29 -6.86 -1.30 -24.09
N ASP A 30 -7.85 -2.14 -23.82
CA ASP A 30 -8.96 -1.87 -22.91
C ASP A 30 -9.10 -3.10 -22.01
N ILE A 31 -8.96 -2.92 -20.69
CA ILE A 31 -9.04 -4.01 -19.71
C ILE A 31 -9.93 -3.62 -18.54
N THR A 32 -10.61 -4.59 -17.98
CA THR A 32 -11.39 -4.44 -16.76
C THR A 32 -10.50 -4.32 -15.53
N GLU A 33 -11.07 -3.81 -14.42
CA GLU A 33 -10.37 -3.76 -13.13
C GLU A 33 -9.91 -5.15 -12.67
N ASP A 34 -10.74 -6.17 -12.88
CA ASP A 34 -10.41 -7.55 -12.46
C ASP A 34 -9.25 -8.12 -13.28
N GLU A 35 -9.25 -7.92 -14.60
CA GLU A 35 -8.14 -8.30 -15.46
C GLU A 35 -6.84 -7.58 -15.07
N TRP A 36 -6.91 -6.28 -14.79
CA TRP A 36 -5.77 -5.52 -14.33
C TRP A 36 -5.22 -6.03 -12.98
N ARG A 37 -6.11 -6.38 -12.04
CA ARG A 37 -5.71 -6.97 -10.76
C ARG A 37 -4.95 -8.29 -10.96
N GLU A 38 -5.48 -9.17 -11.80
CA GLU A 38 -4.85 -10.47 -12.07
C GLU A 38 -3.50 -10.30 -12.78
N GLU A 39 -3.38 -9.34 -13.70
CA GLU A 39 -2.09 -9.03 -14.31
C GLU A 39 -1.06 -8.51 -13.34
N ILE A 40 -1.44 -7.61 -12.43
CA ILE A 40 -0.52 -7.13 -11.39
C ILE A 40 -0.08 -8.28 -10.48
N LYS A 41 -0.99 -9.15 -10.08
CA LYS A 41 -0.67 -10.34 -9.28
C LYS A 41 0.30 -11.26 -10.01
N ALA A 42 -0.02 -11.60 -11.26
CA ALA A 42 0.81 -12.48 -12.09
C ALA A 42 2.21 -11.87 -12.31
N PHE A 43 2.29 -10.58 -12.60
CA PHE A 43 3.55 -9.86 -12.78
C PHE A 43 4.43 -9.91 -11.52
N MET A 44 3.85 -9.65 -10.36
CA MET A 44 4.61 -9.67 -9.10
C MET A 44 5.04 -11.08 -8.71
N HIS A 45 4.17 -12.06 -8.94
CA HIS A 45 4.49 -13.47 -8.74
C HIS A 45 5.63 -13.93 -9.66
N GLU A 46 5.63 -13.57 -10.94
CA GLU A 46 6.73 -13.87 -11.89
C GLU A 46 8.05 -13.27 -11.43
N LEU A 47 8.04 -12.02 -10.95
CA LEU A 47 9.25 -11.39 -10.41
C LEU A 47 9.78 -12.13 -9.17
N TYR A 48 8.89 -12.65 -8.33
CA TYR A 48 9.24 -13.46 -7.16
C TYR A 48 9.82 -14.82 -7.60
N GLU A 49 9.12 -15.58 -8.44
CA GLU A 49 9.55 -16.89 -8.92
C GLU A 49 10.86 -16.82 -9.73
N SER A 50 11.08 -15.74 -10.49
CA SER A 50 12.34 -15.52 -11.20
C SER A 50 13.50 -15.09 -10.28
N GLY A 51 13.27 -14.94 -8.98
CA GLY A 51 14.28 -14.55 -8.01
C GLY A 51 14.75 -13.09 -8.13
N LYS A 52 14.05 -12.25 -8.87
CA LYS A 52 14.34 -10.80 -8.99
C LYS A 52 13.93 -10.03 -7.73
N ILE A 53 12.84 -10.45 -7.12
CA ILE A 53 12.41 -9.96 -5.80
C ILE A 53 12.46 -11.11 -4.78
N LYS A 54 12.78 -10.75 -3.54
CA LYS A 54 12.92 -11.71 -2.45
C LYS A 54 11.60 -11.90 -1.70
N GLN A 55 10.88 -10.81 -1.50
CA GLN A 55 9.58 -10.81 -0.82
C GLN A 55 8.84 -9.51 -1.11
N TYR A 56 7.51 -9.56 -1.01
CA TYR A 56 6.67 -8.38 -1.13
C TYR A 56 5.37 -8.51 -0.35
N ALA A 57 4.75 -7.36 -0.07
CA ALA A 57 3.35 -7.25 0.29
C ALA A 57 2.69 -6.20 -0.61
N MET A 58 1.48 -6.48 -1.06
CA MET A 58 0.68 -5.54 -1.86
C MET A 58 -0.80 -5.60 -1.47
N ILE A 59 -1.50 -4.51 -1.78
CA ILE A 59 -2.93 -4.37 -1.56
C ILE A 59 -3.54 -3.46 -2.61
N PHE A 60 -4.76 -3.77 -3.04
CA PHE A 60 -5.54 -2.92 -3.93
C PHE A 60 -6.43 -1.98 -3.12
N HIS A 61 -6.25 -0.68 -3.30
CA HIS A 61 -7.09 0.34 -2.70
C HIS A 61 -8.22 0.70 -3.67
N ASP A 62 -9.39 0.16 -3.43
CA ASP A 62 -10.61 0.30 -4.24
C ASP A 62 -11.78 0.92 -3.47
N LYS A 63 -11.62 1.13 -2.16
CA LYS A 63 -12.65 1.62 -1.25
C LYS A 63 -12.40 3.07 -0.80
N ASP A 64 -11.38 3.73 -1.33
CA ASP A 64 -11.06 5.13 -0.98
C ASP A 64 -12.13 6.08 -1.54
N LYS A 65 -12.78 6.84 -0.66
CA LYS A 65 -13.80 7.82 -1.03
C LYS A 65 -13.16 9.18 -1.36
N LEU A 66 -13.73 9.83 -2.35
CA LEU A 66 -13.54 11.24 -2.67
C LEU A 66 -14.84 12.01 -2.35
N GLU A 67 -14.80 13.33 -2.37
CA GLU A 67 -16.00 14.16 -2.23
C GLU A 67 -17.07 13.84 -3.29
N THR A 68 -16.66 13.43 -4.49
CA THR A 68 -17.52 13.16 -5.65
C THR A 68 -17.46 11.72 -6.13
N GLY A 69 -17.32 10.73 -5.24
CA GLY A 69 -17.29 9.31 -5.62
C GLY A 69 -16.15 8.53 -5.01
N PHE A 70 -15.67 7.52 -5.73
CA PHE A 70 -14.53 6.72 -5.31
C PHE A 70 -13.27 7.12 -6.07
N LYS A 71 -12.14 7.05 -5.40
CA LYS A 71 -10.84 7.18 -6.06
C LYS A 71 -10.64 5.98 -7.00
N PRO A 72 -10.11 6.19 -8.20
CA PRO A 72 -9.75 5.08 -9.08
C PRO A 72 -8.89 4.06 -8.35
N ILE A 73 -9.15 2.79 -8.62
CA ILE A 73 -8.41 1.70 -8.03
C ILE A 73 -6.91 1.87 -8.27
N HIS A 74 -6.14 1.58 -7.26
CA HIS A 74 -4.68 1.61 -7.34
C HIS A 74 -4.10 0.57 -6.38
N VAL A 75 -2.92 0.08 -6.70
CA VAL A 75 -2.21 -0.87 -5.85
C VAL A 75 -1.05 -0.18 -5.16
N HIS A 76 -0.90 -0.45 -3.87
CA HIS A 76 0.30 -0.11 -3.11
C HIS A 76 1.08 -1.38 -2.79
N MET A 77 2.39 -1.29 -2.90
CA MET A 77 3.29 -2.41 -2.65
C MET A 77 4.48 -1.96 -1.81
N ILE A 78 5.00 -2.89 -1.01
CA ILE A 78 6.33 -2.81 -0.44
C ILE A 78 7.11 -4.04 -0.89
N VAL A 79 8.30 -3.82 -1.44
CA VAL A 79 9.07 -4.85 -2.15
C VAL A 79 10.52 -4.88 -1.65
N GLU A 80 11.04 -6.07 -1.37
CA GLU A 80 12.47 -6.33 -1.18
C GLU A 80 13.06 -6.97 -2.45
N LEU A 81 13.94 -6.27 -3.14
CA LEU A 81 14.68 -6.81 -4.26
C LEU A 81 15.72 -7.83 -3.79
N SER A 82 16.01 -8.85 -4.58
CA SER A 82 17.06 -9.83 -4.29
C SER A 82 18.47 -9.21 -4.30
N ALA A 83 18.68 -8.16 -5.07
CA ALA A 83 19.93 -7.38 -5.09
C ALA A 83 19.65 -5.87 -4.94
N PRO A 84 20.59 -5.10 -4.34
CA PRO A 84 20.44 -3.65 -4.26
C PRO A 84 20.42 -3.01 -5.64
N ALA A 85 19.45 -2.16 -5.92
CA ALA A 85 19.30 -1.44 -7.18
C ALA A 85 19.24 0.07 -6.97
N ARG A 86 19.47 0.85 -8.03
CA ARG A 86 19.14 2.29 -8.08
C ARG A 86 17.64 2.43 -8.33
N LYS A 87 17.06 3.58 -7.96
CA LYS A 87 15.64 3.87 -8.15
C LYS A 87 15.20 3.69 -9.61
N SER A 88 15.98 4.14 -10.58
CA SER A 88 15.67 3.97 -12.02
C SER A 88 15.60 2.50 -12.45
N ALA A 89 16.53 1.66 -11.97
CA ALA A 89 16.51 0.22 -12.25
C ALA A 89 15.36 -0.49 -11.54
N ALA A 90 15.05 -0.12 -10.30
CA ALA A 90 13.90 -0.63 -9.57
C ALA A 90 12.59 -0.21 -10.25
N MET A 91 12.49 1.02 -10.73
CA MET A 91 11.32 1.51 -11.47
C MET A 91 11.11 0.72 -12.77
N ALA A 92 12.16 0.48 -13.54
CA ALA A 92 12.08 -0.33 -14.76
C ALA A 92 11.68 -1.80 -14.46
N LEU A 93 12.21 -2.36 -13.37
CA LEU A 93 11.89 -3.73 -12.94
C LEU A 93 10.45 -3.87 -12.44
N LEU A 94 9.97 -2.91 -11.65
CA LEU A 94 8.67 -2.97 -10.96
C LEU A 94 7.53 -2.34 -11.78
N GLY A 95 7.77 -1.99 -13.04
CA GLY A 95 6.76 -1.46 -13.95
C GLY A 95 6.28 -0.05 -13.58
N GLY A 96 7.13 0.75 -12.97
CA GLY A 96 6.81 2.15 -12.67
C GLY A 96 6.87 3.02 -13.92
N SER A 97 5.84 3.82 -14.18
CA SER A 97 5.77 4.74 -15.31
C SER A 97 6.41 6.10 -15.03
N SER A 98 6.64 6.41 -13.76
CA SER A 98 7.29 7.67 -13.35
C SER A 98 8.06 7.49 -12.03
N ASP A 99 8.98 8.41 -11.76
CA ASP A 99 9.77 8.43 -10.52
C ASP A 99 8.92 8.73 -9.26
N LYS A 100 7.67 9.15 -9.42
CA LYS A 100 6.70 9.33 -8.34
C LYS A 100 6.03 8.03 -7.89
N ASN A 101 6.07 7.00 -8.74
CA ASN A 101 5.40 5.73 -8.51
C ASN A 101 6.26 4.74 -7.73
N VAL A 102 7.56 4.98 -7.65
CA VAL A 102 8.53 4.14 -6.92
C VAL A 102 9.34 5.02 -5.99
N ASP A 103 9.44 4.66 -4.73
CA ASP A 103 10.23 5.41 -3.76
C ASP A 103 11.05 4.49 -2.86
N TYR A 104 12.06 5.06 -2.21
CA TYR A 104 12.94 4.32 -1.31
C TYR A 104 12.24 3.96 0.00
N ALA A 105 12.43 2.72 0.43
CA ALA A 105 11.98 2.25 1.74
C ALA A 105 13.12 1.56 2.52
N ASP A 106 14.36 2.05 2.36
CA ASP A 106 15.54 1.44 2.94
C ASP A 106 15.68 1.65 4.45
N GLU A 107 15.16 2.74 4.99
CA GLU A 107 15.14 2.96 6.43
C GLU A 107 14.04 2.14 7.10
N LYS A 108 14.35 1.62 8.29
CA LYS A 108 13.37 0.83 9.07
C LYS A 108 12.09 1.62 9.35
N GLY A 109 12.21 2.94 9.60
CA GLY A 109 11.07 3.83 9.79
C GLY A 109 10.22 4.01 8.53
N ALA A 110 10.87 4.16 7.36
CA ALA A 110 10.18 4.26 6.08
C ALA A 110 9.42 2.96 5.76
N ARG A 111 10.04 1.78 5.99
CA ARG A 111 9.36 0.50 5.84
C ARG A 111 8.15 0.37 6.75
N ALA A 112 8.29 0.73 8.02
CA ALA A 112 7.19 0.68 8.97
C ALA A 112 6.04 1.62 8.60
N GLY A 113 6.35 2.83 8.13
CA GLY A 113 5.36 3.77 7.62
C GLY A 113 4.63 3.23 6.39
N ALA A 114 5.38 2.71 5.42
CA ALA A 114 4.83 2.09 4.22
C ALA A 114 3.93 0.90 4.53
N SER A 115 4.37 0.00 5.43
CA SER A 115 3.59 -1.16 5.84
C SER A 115 2.25 -0.77 6.49
N ARG A 116 2.26 0.26 7.36
CA ARG A 116 1.01 0.79 7.94
C ARG A 116 0.14 1.46 6.89
N TYR A 117 0.74 2.10 5.89
CA TYR A 117 -0.02 2.75 4.82
C TYR A 117 -0.71 1.75 3.90
N LEU A 118 -0.20 0.53 3.74
CA LEU A 118 -0.92 -0.51 3.02
C LEU A 118 -2.33 -0.72 3.57
N LEU A 119 -2.48 -0.74 4.90
CA LEU A 119 -3.77 -0.91 5.57
C LEU A 119 -4.48 0.41 5.93
N HIS A 120 -3.91 1.55 5.57
CA HIS A 120 -4.38 2.89 5.98
C HIS A 120 -4.43 3.12 7.50
N VAL A 121 -3.63 2.39 8.26
CA VAL A 121 -3.50 2.57 9.73
C VAL A 121 -2.42 3.59 10.11
N THR A 122 -2.15 4.55 9.23
CA THR A 122 -1.33 5.73 9.54
C THR A 122 -2.20 6.87 10.02
N GLU A 123 -1.69 7.69 10.94
CA GLU A 123 -2.39 8.87 11.44
C GLU A 123 -2.93 9.75 10.30
N LYS A 124 -2.09 10.01 9.28
CA LYS A 124 -2.48 10.80 8.11
C LYS A 124 -3.64 10.17 7.32
N ALA A 125 -3.65 8.85 7.16
CA ALA A 125 -4.74 8.16 6.45
C ALA A 125 -6.03 8.19 7.25
N MET A 126 -5.96 8.01 8.57
CA MET A 126 -7.10 8.09 9.47
C MET A 126 -7.68 9.52 9.52
N GLN A 127 -6.83 10.55 9.59
CA GLN A 127 -7.27 11.95 9.53
C GLN A 127 -7.95 12.31 8.20
N ALA A 128 -7.50 11.69 7.10
CA ALA A 128 -8.07 11.87 5.77
C ALA A 128 -9.32 11.01 5.52
N ASP A 129 -9.88 10.36 6.56
CA ASP A 129 -11.06 9.49 6.47
C ASP A 129 -10.96 8.37 5.42
N LYS A 130 -9.76 7.84 5.23
CA LYS A 130 -9.55 6.73 4.30
C LYS A 130 -10.13 5.44 4.84
N HIS A 131 -10.56 4.57 3.94
CA HIS A 131 -10.98 3.22 4.29
C HIS A 131 -9.81 2.47 4.95
N ILE A 132 -10.07 1.82 6.08
CA ILE A 132 -9.08 0.94 6.74
C ILE A 132 -9.28 -0.46 6.16
N TYR A 133 -8.21 -1.01 5.59
CA TYR A 133 -8.21 -2.34 4.98
C TYR A 133 -7.86 -3.42 5.99
N GLY A 134 -8.44 -4.62 5.81
CA GLY A 134 -8.10 -5.79 6.59
C GLY A 134 -6.79 -6.45 6.14
N GLU A 135 -6.18 -7.21 7.02
CA GLU A 135 -4.97 -7.98 6.68
C GLU A 135 -5.24 -9.13 5.71
N ASP A 136 -6.45 -9.64 5.69
CA ASP A 136 -6.95 -10.63 4.75
C ASP A 136 -7.01 -10.11 3.30
N GLU A 137 -6.98 -8.80 3.11
CA GLU A 137 -6.89 -8.15 1.79
C GLU A 137 -5.43 -8.01 1.29
N LEU A 138 -4.43 -8.28 2.15
CA LEU A 138 -3.02 -8.27 1.77
C LEU A 138 -2.63 -9.52 0.96
N ILE A 139 -1.87 -9.30 -0.09
CA ILE A 139 -1.20 -10.35 -0.82
C ILE A 139 0.28 -10.30 -0.45
N ILE A 140 0.78 -11.38 0.15
CA ILE A 140 2.14 -11.46 0.70
C ILE A 140 2.85 -12.68 0.13
N GLU A 141 4.07 -12.49 -0.38
CA GLU A 141 4.96 -13.58 -0.78
C GLU A 141 6.37 -13.41 -0.21
N GLY A 142 7.09 -14.55 -0.15
CA GLY A 142 8.46 -14.58 0.38
C GLY A 142 8.56 -14.54 1.90
N GLY A 143 7.43 -14.74 2.62
CA GLY A 143 7.43 -14.80 4.08
C GLY A 143 7.61 -13.45 4.77
N LEU A 144 7.23 -12.36 4.12
CA LEU A 144 7.29 -11.02 4.68
C LEU A 144 6.39 -10.91 5.91
N ASP A 145 6.97 -10.59 7.06
CA ASP A 145 6.26 -10.36 8.31
C ASP A 145 5.82 -8.89 8.40
N ILE A 146 4.60 -8.61 7.95
CA ILE A 146 4.04 -7.25 7.92
C ILE A 146 3.91 -6.66 9.33
N HIS A 147 3.52 -7.45 10.33
CA HIS A 147 3.40 -7.00 11.71
C HIS A 147 4.74 -6.56 12.30
N LYS A 148 5.80 -7.35 12.06
CA LYS A 148 7.15 -7.01 12.48
C LYS A 148 7.63 -5.74 11.80
N MET A 149 7.28 -5.53 10.55
CA MET A 149 7.62 -4.31 9.82
C MET A 149 6.89 -3.09 10.38
N MET A 150 5.60 -3.18 10.66
CA MET A 150 4.79 -2.09 11.20
C MET A 150 5.27 -1.60 12.58
N LYS A 151 5.90 -2.46 13.38
CA LYS A 151 6.42 -2.08 14.71
C LYS A 151 7.49 -0.98 14.67
N GLY A 152 8.21 -0.80 13.56
CA GLY A 152 9.19 0.26 13.37
C GLY A 152 10.31 0.32 14.40
N THR A 153 10.84 1.51 14.65
CA THR A 153 11.84 1.79 15.69
C THR A 153 11.14 2.34 16.95
N ARG A 154 11.77 2.17 18.13
CA ARG A 154 11.24 2.65 19.42
C ARG A 154 10.78 4.13 19.42
N LYS A 155 11.40 5.00 18.60
CA LYS A 155 11.01 6.41 18.47
C LYS A 155 9.66 6.63 17.76
N GLN A 156 9.16 5.61 17.03
CA GLN A 156 7.88 5.65 16.31
C GLN A 156 6.78 4.86 17.02
N GLN A 157 7.09 4.26 18.18
CA GLN A 157 6.14 3.49 18.99
C GLN A 157 5.17 4.34 19.81
N SER A 158 5.21 5.66 19.69
CA SER A 158 4.19 6.54 20.31
C SER A 158 2.84 6.50 19.59
N THR A 159 2.71 5.74 18.52
CA THR A 159 1.47 5.53 17.79
C THR A 159 0.90 4.16 18.13
N ILE A 160 -0.36 4.15 18.49
CA ILE A 160 -1.25 3.02 18.81
C ILE A 160 -0.85 1.76 18.04
N THR A 161 -0.66 0.65 18.73
CA THR A 161 -0.36 -0.65 18.10
C THR A 161 -1.57 -1.14 17.32
N TYR A 162 -1.37 -1.97 16.27
CA TYR A 162 -2.47 -2.56 15.50
C TYR A 162 -3.50 -3.27 16.41
N SER A 163 -3.02 -4.01 17.42
CA SER A 163 -3.88 -4.64 18.44
C SER A 163 -4.70 -3.63 19.27
N GLU A 164 -4.18 -2.42 19.49
CA GLU A 164 -4.92 -1.35 20.17
C GLU A 164 -5.94 -0.69 19.23
N VAL A 165 -5.61 -0.58 17.92
CA VAL A 165 -6.56 -0.13 16.90
C VAL A 165 -7.71 -1.12 16.75
N GLU A 166 -7.44 -2.43 16.71
CA GLU A 166 -8.49 -3.46 16.66
C GLU A 166 -9.38 -3.42 17.90
N LYS A 167 -8.79 -3.34 19.09
CA LYS A 167 -9.55 -3.23 20.35
C LYS A 167 -10.40 -1.97 20.38
N LEU A 168 -9.84 -0.84 19.97
CA LEU A 168 -10.56 0.42 19.88
C LEU A 168 -11.66 0.39 18.81
N ALA A 169 -11.39 -0.21 17.64
CA ALA A 169 -12.39 -0.38 16.60
C ALA A 169 -13.55 -1.28 17.06
N LEU A 170 -13.23 -2.38 17.72
CA LEU A 170 -14.24 -3.28 18.31
C LEU A 170 -15.05 -2.57 19.40
N GLN A 171 -14.38 -1.88 20.32
CA GLN A 171 -15.03 -1.12 21.38
C GLN A 171 -15.94 -0.03 20.82
N LEU A 172 -15.49 0.70 19.79
CA LEU A 172 -16.29 1.74 19.13
C LEU A 172 -17.45 1.15 18.35
N SER A 173 -17.29 -0.03 17.72
CA SER A 173 -18.40 -0.74 17.07
C SER A 173 -19.49 -1.11 18.08
N LEU A 174 -19.09 -1.64 19.23
CA LEU A 174 -20.01 -1.97 20.31
C LEU A 174 -20.71 -0.71 20.86
N GLU A 175 -19.99 0.39 21.07
CA GLU A 175 -20.58 1.66 21.52
C GLU A 175 -21.55 2.26 20.49
N ILE A 176 -21.29 2.09 19.18
CA ILE A 176 -22.19 2.52 18.12
C ILE A 176 -23.47 1.66 18.13
N GLU A 177 -23.34 0.34 18.25
CA GLU A 177 -24.48 -0.58 18.28
C GLU A 177 -25.34 -0.46 19.54
N GLU A 178 -24.70 -0.38 20.71
CA GLU A 178 -25.41 -0.37 22.00
C GLU A 178 -25.95 1.00 22.40
N ASN A 179 -25.25 2.09 22.07
CA ASN A 179 -25.56 3.44 22.52
C ASN A 179 -26.06 4.38 21.41
N GLY A 180 -26.21 3.90 20.17
CA GLY A 180 -26.65 4.69 19.04
C GLY A 180 -25.69 5.84 18.69
N MET A 181 -24.41 5.70 19.06
CA MET A 181 -23.39 6.72 18.83
C MET A 181 -23.10 6.83 17.32
N THR A 182 -22.97 8.04 16.81
CA THR A 182 -22.56 8.23 15.42
C THR A 182 -21.05 7.99 15.26
N VAL A 183 -20.61 7.56 14.07
CA VAL A 183 -19.20 7.40 13.70
C VAL A 183 -18.40 8.70 14.00
N LYS A 184 -19.01 9.86 13.80
CA LYS A 184 -18.41 11.19 14.10
C LYS A 184 -18.14 11.36 15.59
N GLN A 185 -19.09 10.97 16.45
CA GLN A 185 -18.94 11.04 17.90
C GLN A 185 -17.91 10.03 18.42
N ALA A 186 -17.92 8.81 17.85
CA ALA A 186 -16.93 7.79 18.13
C ALA A 186 -15.49 8.26 17.81
N ARG A 187 -15.31 8.96 16.69
CA ARG A 187 -14.01 9.56 16.33
C ARG A 187 -13.55 10.62 17.31
N GLN A 188 -14.45 11.47 17.83
CA GLN A 188 -14.08 12.50 18.80
C GLN A 188 -13.58 11.94 20.14
N LYS A 189 -13.90 10.68 20.48
CA LYS A 189 -13.40 10.00 21.68
C LYS A 189 -11.99 9.40 21.49
N LEU A 190 -11.49 9.30 20.24
CA LEU A 190 -10.17 8.77 19.93
C LEU A 190 -9.04 9.83 19.97
N TYR A 191 -9.41 11.10 20.10
CA TYR A 191 -8.49 12.24 20.19
C TYR A 191 -8.72 13.03 21.48
#